data_5917f8a133e96a20f62e479c181dda5c
#
_entry.id   5917f8a133e96a20f62e479c181dda5c
#
_cell.length_a   1.000
_cell.length_b   1.000
_cell.length_c   1.000
_cell.angle_alpha   90.00
_cell.angle_beta   90.00
_cell.angle_gamma   90.00
#
_symmetry.space_group_name_H-M   'P 1'
#
loop_
_entity.id
_entity.type
_entity.pdbx_description
1 polymer ?
#
loop_
_entity_poly.entity_id
_entity_poly.type
_entity_poly.pdbx_seq_one_letter_code
_entity_poly.pdbx_strand_id
1 'polypeptide(L)'
;MSRRGRGVVAAGLALVVAGVLAACGGSAGGGPNPTPAPVAGAPGGKLTIGIAFDQPGLGLKTGDAYTGFDVDTAIYIAGALGVTRDNITWKEANSDQRQQLLESGGADLIVSTFSITDQRKQVVDFAGPYFVAHQDLLVRRNDTEITGPDRLDGKNLCSVPGTTSAAYVTSHFLGNIKLTEKPRFSDCVTALANSEVDAVTTDDVILAGFAAEPQYQGKLKVVGKGFSDEIYGVGVKKGNTAMVDKVNVALKQYIDDGSWRKSLDANVRPSGYSIPDPPTVASA
;
A
#
# COMPACT_ATOMS: atom_id res chain seq x y z
N MET A 1 2.54 -50.93 -73.22
CA MET A 1 1.14 -51.37 -73.49
C MET A 1 0.31 -50.80 -72.38
N SER A 2 -0.46 -49.71 -72.66
CA SER A 2 -1.93 -49.65 -72.77
C SER A 2 -2.63 -49.94 -71.44
N ARG A 3 -3.51 -49.15 -70.93
CA ARG A 3 -4.53 -48.18 -71.40
C ARG A 3 -5.09 -47.39 -70.18
N ARG A 4 -5.27 -46.14 -70.33
CA ARG A 4 -6.44 -45.26 -70.07
C ARG A 4 -7.66 -45.84 -69.36
N GLY A 5 -8.17 -45.06 -68.40
CA GLY A 5 -9.56 -45.10 -67.88
C GLY A 5 -9.89 -43.81 -67.06
N ARG A 6 -10.73 -42.97 -67.68
CA ARG A 6 -11.37 -41.76 -67.13
C ARG A 6 -12.65 -42.14 -66.37
N GLY A 7 -13.02 -41.37 -65.39
CA GLY A 7 -14.37 -41.38 -64.74
C GLY A 7 -14.41 -40.42 -63.59
N VAL A 8 -14.79 -39.24 -63.73
CA VAL A 8 -16.00 -38.41 -63.53
C VAL A 8 -16.65 -38.54 -62.12
N VAL A 9 -16.49 -37.46 -61.38
CA VAL A 9 -17.41 -36.63 -60.48
C VAL A 9 -18.55 -37.31 -59.73
N ALA A 10 -18.57 -37.05 -58.43
CA ALA A 10 -19.81 -36.70 -57.71
C ALA A 10 -19.47 -35.99 -56.39
N ALA A 11 -20.07 -34.81 -56.22
CA ALA A 11 -20.03 -33.98 -55.03
C ALA A 11 -20.91 -34.58 -53.89
N GLY A 12 -20.36 -34.62 -52.70
CA GLY A 12 -21.11 -34.97 -51.48
C GLY A 12 -20.81 -33.98 -50.38
N LEU A 13 -21.74 -33.09 -50.17
CA LEU A 13 -21.74 -32.11 -49.08
C LEU A 13 -22.05 -32.83 -47.74
N ALA A 14 -21.08 -33.00 -46.86
CA ALA A 14 -21.31 -33.50 -45.52
C ALA A 14 -21.05 -32.35 -44.50
N LEU A 15 -22.13 -31.82 -43.92
CA LEU A 15 -22.10 -30.95 -42.74
C LEU A 15 -21.60 -31.76 -41.54
N VAL A 16 -20.41 -31.42 -41.04
CA VAL A 16 -19.93 -31.87 -39.73
C VAL A 16 -20.21 -30.76 -38.75
N VAL A 17 -21.20 -30.96 -37.91
CA VAL A 17 -21.45 -30.16 -36.70
C VAL A 17 -20.39 -30.58 -35.67
N ALA A 18 -19.37 -29.78 -35.49
CA ALA A 18 -18.40 -29.94 -34.41
C ALA A 18 -18.96 -29.30 -33.13
N GLY A 19 -19.41 -30.15 -32.22
CA GLY A 19 -19.77 -29.76 -30.86
C GLY A 19 -18.53 -29.28 -30.09
N VAL A 20 -18.50 -28.01 -29.73
CA VAL A 20 -17.49 -27.44 -28.82
C VAL A 20 -17.84 -27.85 -27.40
N LEU A 21 -17.14 -28.82 -26.85
CA LEU A 21 -17.09 -29.09 -25.41
C LEU A 21 -16.21 -28.03 -24.76
N ALA A 22 -16.85 -27.03 -24.14
CA ALA A 22 -16.18 -26.08 -23.27
C ALA A 22 -15.74 -26.80 -21.99
N ALA A 23 -14.47 -27.17 -21.90
CA ALA A 23 -13.83 -27.59 -20.67
C ALA A 23 -13.59 -26.36 -19.80
N CYS A 24 -14.39 -26.15 -18.78
CA CYS A 24 -14.11 -25.21 -17.68
C CYS A 24 -12.95 -25.73 -16.84
N GLY A 25 -11.72 -25.41 -17.25
CA GLY A 25 -10.53 -25.53 -16.44
C GLY A 25 -10.25 -24.18 -15.78
N GLY A 26 -10.72 -23.99 -14.54
CA GLY A 26 -10.40 -22.80 -13.76
C GLY A 26 -8.95 -22.83 -13.29
N SER A 27 -8.05 -22.23 -14.08
CA SER A 27 -6.74 -21.81 -13.56
C SER A 27 -6.90 -20.42 -13.00
N ALA A 28 -6.81 -20.30 -11.67
CA ALA A 28 -6.64 -19.01 -10.99
C ALA A 28 -5.24 -18.46 -11.31
N GLY A 29 -5.03 -18.03 -12.54
CA GLY A 29 -3.87 -17.26 -12.95
C GLY A 29 -4.12 -15.80 -12.62
N GLY A 30 -3.31 -15.22 -11.74
CA GLY A 30 -3.29 -13.78 -11.52
C GLY A 30 -2.98 -13.06 -12.84
N GLY A 31 -4.02 -12.65 -13.56
CA GLY A 31 -3.89 -11.78 -14.72
C GLY A 31 -3.29 -10.43 -14.29
N PRO A 32 -2.61 -9.72 -15.21
CA PRO A 32 -2.10 -8.38 -14.93
C PRO A 32 -3.23 -7.49 -14.40
N ASN A 33 -2.88 -6.58 -13.49
CA ASN A 33 -3.84 -5.59 -13.02
C ASN A 33 -4.42 -4.85 -14.23
N PRO A 34 -5.71 -4.50 -14.24
CA PRO A 34 -6.29 -3.71 -15.29
C PRO A 34 -5.52 -2.39 -15.43
N THR A 35 -5.24 -2.01 -16.68
CA THR A 35 -4.62 -0.71 -16.94
C THR A 35 -5.67 0.37 -16.68
N PRO A 36 -5.38 1.38 -15.83
CA PRO A 36 -6.32 2.43 -15.53
C PRO A 36 -6.69 3.24 -16.77
N ALA A 37 -7.93 3.70 -16.84
CA ALA A 37 -8.35 4.62 -17.88
C ALA A 37 -7.64 5.99 -17.66
N PRO A 38 -7.10 6.63 -18.71
CA PRO A 38 -6.44 7.93 -18.58
C PRO A 38 -7.40 9.01 -18.05
N VAL A 39 -6.93 9.78 -17.07
CA VAL A 39 -7.66 10.96 -16.57
C VAL A 39 -7.53 12.10 -17.58
N ALA A 40 -8.63 12.76 -17.91
CA ALA A 40 -8.63 13.85 -18.87
C ALA A 40 -7.65 14.98 -18.48
N GLY A 41 -6.82 15.44 -19.43
CA GLY A 41 -5.80 16.46 -19.19
C GLY A 41 -4.66 16.01 -18.27
N ALA A 42 -4.42 14.69 -18.17
CA ALA A 42 -3.30 14.16 -17.42
C ALA A 42 -1.95 14.69 -17.99
N PRO A 43 -0.94 14.97 -17.13
CA PRO A 43 0.31 15.60 -17.57
C PRO A 43 1.15 14.69 -18.47
N GLY A 44 1.06 13.35 -18.30
CA GLY A 44 1.97 12.41 -18.96
C GLY A 44 3.43 12.62 -18.53
N GLY A 45 4.35 11.91 -19.16
CA GLY A 45 5.79 12.12 -18.96
C GLY A 45 6.38 11.33 -17.81
N LYS A 46 7.09 11.96 -16.87
CA LYS A 46 7.76 11.34 -15.72
C LYS A 46 7.15 11.83 -14.41
N LEU A 47 7.14 10.96 -13.40
CA LEU A 47 6.76 11.31 -12.02
C LEU A 47 7.82 10.84 -11.04
N THR A 48 8.12 11.66 -10.05
CA THR A 48 8.87 11.26 -8.85
C THR A 48 7.86 10.98 -7.74
N ILE A 49 7.81 9.74 -7.28
CA ILE A 49 6.86 9.32 -6.25
C ILE A 49 7.61 8.82 -5.02
N GLY A 50 7.34 9.45 -3.88
CA GLY A 50 7.87 9.05 -2.60
C GLY A 50 7.05 7.92 -1.98
N ILE A 51 7.73 6.86 -1.56
CA ILE A 51 7.16 5.71 -0.83
C ILE A 51 8.08 5.35 0.35
N ALA A 52 7.57 4.63 1.33
CA ALA A 52 8.43 3.94 2.29
C ALA A 52 9.25 2.85 1.57
N PHE A 53 10.46 2.57 2.05
CA PHE A 53 11.30 1.51 1.50
C PHE A 53 11.42 0.29 2.40
N ASP A 54 10.86 0.35 3.61
CA ASP A 54 11.04 -0.63 4.68
C ASP A 54 9.74 -1.18 5.27
N GLN A 55 8.57 -0.93 4.65
CA GLN A 55 7.28 -1.38 5.17
C GLN A 55 6.75 -2.59 4.38
N PRO A 56 6.89 -3.84 4.92
CA PRO A 56 6.42 -5.05 4.25
C PRO A 56 4.92 -5.01 3.95
N GLY A 57 4.54 -5.36 2.73
CA GLY A 57 3.15 -5.33 2.26
C GLY A 57 2.62 -3.95 1.85
N LEU A 58 3.33 -2.86 2.13
CA LEU A 58 2.92 -1.48 1.84
C LEU A 58 3.90 -0.79 0.89
N GLY A 59 5.05 -0.33 1.37
CA GLY A 59 6.12 0.24 0.59
C GLY A 59 7.44 -0.46 0.92
N LEU A 60 7.87 -1.38 0.09
CA LEU A 60 9.08 -2.18 0.33
C LEU A 60 10.00 -2.14 -0.89
N LYS A 61 11.27 -1.85 -0.63
CA LYS A 61 12.35 -1.97 -1.62
C LYS A 61 13.21 -3.19 -1.31
N THR A 62 13.34 -4.10 -2.29
CA THR A 62 14.24 -5.26 -2.21
C THR A 62 15.11 -5.31 -3.46
N GLY A 63 16.38 -5.00 -3.32
CA GLY A 63 17.25 -4.78 -4.47
C GLY A 63 16.72 -3.62 -5.33
N ASP A 64 16.42 -3.90 -6.61
CA ASP A 64 15.85 -2.90 -7.54
C ASP A 64 14.32 -3.00 -7.64
N ALA A 65 13.69 -3.92 -6.91
CA ALA A 65 12.25 -4.11 -6.93
C ALA A 65 11.55 -3.28 -5.85
N TYR A 66 10.40 -2.70 -6.24
CA TYR A 66 9.47 -2.01 -5.34
C TYR A 66 8.15 -2.76 -5.34
N THR A 67 7.63 -3.09 -4.15
CA THR A 67 6.43 -3.91 -3.96
C THR A 67 5.58 -3.40 -2.81
N GLY A 68 4.29 -3.73 -2.82
CA GLY A 68 3.34 -3.45 -1.76
C GLY A 68 2.18 -2.58 -2.20
N PHE A 69 1.22 -2.41 -1.31
CA PHE A 69 -0.04 -1.71 -1.60
C PHE A 69 0.16 -0.23 -1.96
N ASP A 70 1.06 0.49 -1.27
CA ASP A 70 1.40 1.87 -1.60
C ASP A 70 2.07 1.97 -2.98
N VAL A 71 2.91 0.99 -3.32
CA VAL A 71 3.55 0.91 -4.64
C VAL A 71 2.53 0.67 -5.74
N ASP A 72 1.60 -0.27 -5.56
CA ASP A 72 0.54 -0.55 -6.53
C ASP A 72 -0.40 0.64 -6.69
N THR A 73 -0.76 1.31 -5.58
CA THR A 73 -1.54 2.55 -5.58
C THR A 73 -0.84 3.64 -6.38
N ALA A 74 0.46 3.84 -6.16
CA ALA A 74 1.27 4.81 -6.89
C ALA A 74 1.36 4.50 -8.39
N ILE A 75 1.54 3.23 -8.76
CA ILE A 75 1.58 2.76 -10.16
C ILE A 75 0.23 3.01 -10.83
N TYR A 76 -0.87 2.69 -10.14
CA TYR A 76 -2.21 2.90 -10.67
C TYR A 76 -2.47 4.40 -10.94
N ILE A 77 -2.17 5.26 -9.97
CA ILE A 77 -2.28 6.72 -10.12
C ILE A 77 -1.42 7.21 -11.28
N ALA A 78 -0.15 6.78 -11.36
CA ALA A 78 0.74 7.18 -12.44
C ALA A 78 0.18 6.78 -13.81
N GLY A 79 -0.34 5.55 -13.96
CA GLY A 79 -0.99 5.06 -15.17
C GLY A 79 -2.21 5.92 -15.57
N ALA A 80 -3.07 6.28 -14.63
CA ALA A 80 -4.19 7.18 -14.86
C ALA A 80 -3.73 8.58 -15.29
N LEU A 81 -2.58 9.03 -14.80
CA LEU A 81 -1.92 10.28 -15.21
C LEU A 81 -1.14 10.16 -16.53
N GLY A 82 -1.22 9.02 -17.24
CA GLY A 82 -0.54 8.79 -18.51
C GLY A 82 0.96 8.50 -18.38
N VAL A 83 1.44 8.14 -17.17
CA VAL A 83 2.84 7.82 -16.89
C VAL A 83 2.99 6.31 -16.73
N THR A 84 3.86 5.70 -17.52
CA THR A 84 4.16 4.26 -17.41
C THR A 84 5.03 3.99 -16.19
N ARG A 85 5.00 2.74 -15.69
CA ARG A 85 5.82 2.31 -14.54
C ARG A 85 7.31 2.66 -14.71
N ASP A 86 7.85 2.50 -15.90
CA ASP A 86 9.27 2.75 -16.19
C ASP A 86 9.63 4.25 -16.16
N ASN A 87 8.64 5.11 -16.19
CA ASN A 87 8.78 6.56 -16.08
C ASN A 87 8.52 7.07 -14.64
N ILE A 88 8.37 6.18 -13.67
CA ILE A 88 8.31 6.53 -12.26
C ILE A 88 9.72 6.53 -11.68
N THR A 89 10.12 7.65 -11.11
CA THR A 89 11.31 7.73 -10.26
C THR A 89 10.90 7.50 -8.82
N TRP A 90 11.31 6.38 -8.25
CA TRP A 90 11.03 6.08 -6.85
C TRP A 90 11.97 6.85 -5.91
N LYS A 91 11.39 7.51 -4.93
CA LYS A 91 12.10 8.26 -3.90
C LYS A 91 11.79 7.67 -2.53
N GLU A 92 12.82 7.42 -1.72
CA GLU A 92 12.58 7.08 -0.31
C GLU A 92 11.97 8.29 0.40
N ALA A 93 10.84 8.07 1.07
CA ALA A 93 10.10 9.08 1.81
C ALA A 93 9.93 8.63 3.27
N ASN A 94 10.96 8.84 4.08
CA ASN A 94 10.89 8.64 5.52
C ASN A 94 9.83 9.57 6.13
N SER A 95 9.25 9.17 7.23
CA SER A 95 8.08 9.84 7.81
C SER A 95 8.30 11.33 8.09
N ASP A 96 9.49 11.71 8.52
CA ASP A 96 9.90 13.10 8.80
C ASP A 96 10.22 13.91 7.53
N GLN A 97 10.45 13.25 6.39
CA GLN A 97 10.87 13.89 5.14
C GLN A 97 9.72 14.15 4.16
N ARG A 98 8.56 13.49 4.34
CA ARG A 98 7.44 13.52 3.37
C ARG A 98 7.00 14.93 3.00
N GLN A 99 6.82 15.81 3.98
CA GLN A 99 6.40 17.20 3.76
C GLN A 99 7.48 17.97 2.98
N GLN A 100 8.73 17.91 3.44
CA GLN A 100 9.85 18.60 2.80
C GLN A 100 10.07 18.16 1.34
N LEU A 101 9.89 16.88 1.03
CA LEU A 101 9.99 16.36 -0.33
C LEU A 101 8.96 17.00 -1.26
N LEU A 102 7.73 17.20 -0.80
CA LEU A 102 6.68 17.87 -1.57
C LEU A 102 6.94 19.38 -1.68
N GLU A 103 7.30 20.03 -0.61
CA GLU A 103 7.56 21.47 -0.57
C GLU A 103 8.71 21.86 -1.51
N SER A 104 9.82 21.11 -1.45
CA SER A 104 11.00 21.35 -2.28
C SER A 104 10.86 20.91 -3.75
N GLY A 105 9.80 20.15 -4.08
CA GLY A 105 9.68 19.51 -5.39
C GLY A 105 10.60 18.30 -5.57
N GLY A 106 11.10 17.72 -4.49
CA GLY A 106 11.86 16.47 -4.48
C GLY A 106 11.01 15.23 -4.77
N ALA A 107 9.69 15.35 -4.63
CA ALA A 107 8.70 14.40 -5.09
C ALA A 107 7.46 15.14 -5.62
N ASP A 108 6.82 14.57 -6.64
CA ASP A 108 5.54 15.05 -7.17
C ASP A 108 4.36 14.56 -6.32
N LEU A 109 4.46 13.31 -5.85
CA LEU A 109 3.46 12.64 -5.01
C LEU A 109 4.16 11.90 -3.87
N ILE A 110 3.48 11.78 -2.72
CA ILE A 110 3.86 10.89 -1.62
C ILE A 110 2.75 9.87 -1.41
N VAL A 111 3.07 8.59 -1.58
CA VAL A 111 2.19 7.43 -1.30
C VAL A 111 2.92 6.54 -0.32
N SER A 112 2.85 6.87 0.97
CA SER A 112 3.71 6.29 2.01
C SER A 112 3.00 6.31 3.36
N THR A 113 1.89 5.55 3.50
CA THR A 113 1.12 5.49 4.76
C THR A 113 0.96 6.88 5.40
N PHE A 114 0.58 7.86 4.58
CA PHE A 114 0.64 9.27 4.96
C PHE A 114 -0.71 9.75 5.50
N SER A 115 -0.90 9.67 6.82
CA SER A 115 -2.14 10.09 7.48
C SER A 115 -2.45 11.55 7.22
N ILE A 116 -3.67 11.82 6.79
CA ILE A 116 -4.23 13.15 6.60
C ILE A 116 -4.48 13.77 7.99
N THR A 117 -3.82 14.89 8.29
CA THR A 117 -4.06 15.65 9.53
C THR A 117 -4.20 17.14 9.20
N ASP A 118 -4.91 17.88 10.06
CA ASP A 118 -5.07 19.33 9.86
C ASP A 118 -3.74 20.07 9.93
N GLN A 119 -2.81 19.59 10.77
CA GLN A 119 -1.47 20.15 10.82
C GLN A 119 -0.73 19.97 9.48
N ARG A 120 -0.77 18.76 8.89
CA ARG A 120 -0.13 18.46 7.61
C ARG A 120 -0.77 19.22 6.45
N LYS A 121 -2.10 19.41 6.48
CA LYS A 121 -2.84 20.19 5.47
C LYS A 121 -2.42 21.66 5.43
N GLN A 122 -1.77 22.20 6.46
CA GLN A 122 -1.27 23.58 6.42
C GLN A 122 -0.10 23.75 5.43
N VAL A 123 0.71 22.68 5.22
CA VAL A 123 1.94 22.73 4.43
C VAL A 123 1.91 21.90 3.15
N VAL A 124 1.04 20.89 3.07
CA VAL A 124 0.81 20.07 1.88
C VAL A 124 -0.68 19.90 1.61
N ASP A 125 -1.05 19.49 0.41
CA ASP A 125 -2.41 19.06 0.10
C ASP A 125 -2.48 17.54 0.01
N PHE A 126 -3.68 16.98 0.12
CA PHE A 126 -3.94 15.56 0.05
C PHE A 126 -5.05 15.23 -0.94
N ALA A 127 -4.85 14.17 -1.70
CA ALA A 127 -5.91 13.45 -2.39
C ALA A 127 -6.26 12.17 -1.60
N GLY A 128 -7.46 11.67 -1.77
CA GLY A 128 -7.93 10.47 -1.07
C GLY A 128 -9.12 10.74 -0.15
N PRO A 129 -9.31 9.93 0.89
CA PRO A 129 -8.41 8.87 1.37
C PRO A 129 -8.33 7.66 0.45
N TYR A 130 -7.23 6.87 0.56
CA TYR A 130 -7.11 5.60 -0.13
C TYR A 130 -7.08 4.38 0.80
N PHE A 131 -6.89 4.58 2.12
CA PHE A 131 -6.93 3.54 3.13
C PHE A 131 -7.26 4.15 4.51
N VAL A 132 -7.77 3.33 5.42
CA VAL A 132 -7.95 3.68 6.83
C VAL A 132 -7.33 2.57 7.67
N ALA A 133 -6.37 2.94 8.51
CA ALA A 133 -5.72 2.09 9.50
C ALA A 133 -6.00 2.60 10.91
N HIS A 134 -5.49 1.91 11.92
CA HIS A 134 -5.58 2.33 13.33
C HIS A 134 -4.22 2.20 13.98
N GLN A 135 -3.83 3.13 14.84
CA GLN A 135 -2.62 2.90 15.65
C GLN A 135 -2.82 1.72 16.58
N ASP A 136 -1.78 0.89 16.71
CA ASP A 136 -1.75 -0.26 17.59
C ASP A 136 -0.33 -0.46 18.14
N LEU A 137 -0.11 -1.56 18.81
CA LEU A 137 1.15 -1.94 19.42
C LEU A 137 1.63 -3.27 18.88
N LEU A 138 2.92 -3.35 18.55
CA LEU A 138 3.62 -4.61 18.27
C LEU A 138 4.44 -4.96 19.51
N VAL A 139 4.30 -6.18 19.98
CA VAL A 139 5.00 -6.71 21.16
C VAL A 139 5.59 -8.08 20.88
N ARG A 140 6.49 -8.55 21.74
CA ARG A 140 6.96 -9.92 21.69
C ARG A 140 5.79 -10.89 21.94
N ARG A 141 5.81 -12.04 21.28
CA ARG A 141 4.70 -13.01 21.31
C ARG A 141 4.35 -13.49 22.72
N ASN A 142 5.36 -13.62 23.56
CA ASN A 142 5.21 -14.07 24.97
C ASN A 142 4.91 -12.93 25.94
N ASP A 143 4.81 -11.68 25.48
CA ASP A 143 4.40 -10.57 26.32
C ASP A 143 2.92 -10.73 26.73
N THR A 144 2.65 -10.68 28.02
CA THR A 144 1.30 -10.77 28.63
C THR A 144 0.93 -9.50 29.38
N GLU A 145 1.84 -8.54 29.49
CA GLU A 145 1.65 -7.31 30.25
C GLU A 145 1.07 -6.20 29.38
N ILE A 146 1.63 -6.00 28.17
CA ILE A 146 1.19 -4.96 27.25
C ILE A 146 0.00 -5.51 26.43
N THR A 147 -1.21 -5.26 26.94
CA THR A 147 -2.47 -5.72 26.34
C THR A 147 -3.29 -4.59 25.73
N GLY A 148 -2.75 -3.38 25.68
CA GLY A 148 -3.38 -2.18 25.13
C GLY A 148 -2.63 -0.93 25.56
N PRO A 149 -3.03 0.26 25.08
CA PRO A 149 -2.36 1.53 25.39
C PRO A 149 -2.40 1.92 26.88
N ASP A 150 -3.37 1.39 27.62
CA ASP A 150 -3.50 1.56 29.07
C ASP A 150 -2.43 0.82 29.91
N ARG A 151 -1.61 0.00 29.26
CA ARG A 151 -0.57 -0.84 29.89
C ARG A 151 0.86 -0.41 29.55
N LEU A 152 1.05 0.86 29.23
CA LEU A 152 2.33 1.38 28.75
C LEU A 152 3.13 2.14 29.82
N ASP A 153 2.58 2.36 31.03
CA ASP A 153 3.31 3.06 32.09
C ASP A 153 4.61 2.33 32.45
N GLY A 154 5.71 3.08 32.51
CA GLY A 154 7.05 2.56 32.75
C GLY A 154 7.68 1.81 31.57
N LYS A 155 7.00 1.69 30.43
CA LYS A 155 7.49 0.96 29.24
C LYS A 155 8.31 1.85 28.32
N ASN A 156 9.24 1.23 27.61
CA ASN A 156 10.04 1.85 26.55
C ASN A 156 9.41 1.52 25.18
N LEU A 157 8.80 2.51 24.55
CA LEU A 157 8.20 2.40 23.22
C LEU A 157 9.17 2.86 22.14
N CYS A 158 9.12 2.21 20.98
CA CYS A 158 9.77 2.70 19.77
C CYS A 158 8.74 3.23 18.76
N SER A 159 9.04 4.35 18.15
CA SER A 159 8.33 4.90 17.00
C SER A 159 9.29 5.66 16.08
N VAL A 160 8.78 6.28 15.02
CA VAL A 160 9.55 6.99 14.01
C VAL A 160 9.19 8.48 14.05
N PRO A 161 10.16 9.40 14.02
CA PRO A 161 9.91 10.83 13.98
C PRO A 161 9.01 11.24 12.81
N GLY A 162 8.18 12.26 13.00
CA GLY A 162 7.27 12.77 11.96
C GLY A 162 6.02 11.90 11.72
N THR A 163 5.82 10.84 12.51
CA THR A 163 4.60 10.03 12.51
C THR A 163 3.53 10.59 13.44
N THR A 164 2.26 10.31 13.13
CA THR A 164 1.14 10.55 14.06
C THR A 164 1.31 9.71 15.31
N SER A 165 1.88 8.52 15.21
CA SER A 165 2.11 7.61 16.35
C SER A 165 3.09 8.16 17.38
N ALA A 166 4.24 8.71 16.95
CA ALA A 166 5.17 9.36 17.87
C ALA A 166 4.54 10.60 18.53
N ALA A 167 3.80 11.41 17.75
CA ALA A 167 3.09 12.57 18.28
C ALA A 167 1.97 12.17 19.28
N TYR A 168 1.25 11.08 18.99
CA TYR A 168 0.19 10.58 19.86
C TYR A 168 0.74 10.15 21.24
N VAL A 169 1.85 9.40 21.25
CA VAL A 169 2.50 8.98 22.50
C VAL A 169 2.86 10.19 23.37
N THR A 170 3.48 11.21 22.77
CA THR A 170 3.91 12.41 23.53
C THR A 170 2.77 13.27 24.03
N SER A 171 1.58 13.20 23.40
CA SER A 171 0.44 14.08 23.76
C SER A 171 -0.63 13.39 24.60
N HIS A 172 -0.78 12.07 24.56
CA HIS A 172 -1.90 11.35 25.18
C HIS A 172 -1.48 10.44 26.33
N PHE A 173 -0.25 9.97 26.35
CA PHE A 173 0.20 9.11 27.45
C PHE A 173 0.85 9.94 28.56
N LEU A 174 0.12 10.14 29.64
CA LEU A 174 0.52 10.95 30.83
C LEU A 174 1.38 10.18 31.85
N GLY A 175 1.85 8.98 31.51
CA GLY A 175 2.66 8.13 32.39
C GLY A 175 4.17 8.29 32.14
N ASN A 176 4.97 7.48 32.83
CA ASN A 176 6.43 7.41 32.68
C ASN A 176 6.82 6.60 31.43
N ILE A 177 6.24 6.93 30.26
CA ILE A 177 6.58 6.27 29.02
C ILE A 177 7.86 6.86 28.45
N LYS A 178 8.82 5.99 28.15
CA LYS A 178 10.03 6.39 27.44
C LYS A 178 9.81 6.14 25.95
N LEU A 179 9.81 7.21 25.15
CA LEU A 179 9.80 7.10 23.69
C LEU A 179 11.23 7.05 23.16
N THR A 180 11.57 5.94 22.49
CA THR A 180 12.79 5.79 21.70
C THR A 180 12.43 5.99 20.23
N GLU A 181 13.05 6.95 19.58
CA GLU A 181 12.82 7.21 18.17
C GLU A 181 13.94 6.60 17.33
N LYS A 182 13.58 5.94 16.23
CA LYS A 182 14.48 5.38 15.23
C LYS A 182 14.14 5.94 13.85
N PRO A 183 15.10 6.00 12.91
CA PRO A 183 14.84 6.55 11.57
C PRO A 183 13.78 5.78 10.76
N ARG A 184 13.64 4.47 11.02
CA ARG A 184 12.75 3.56 10.30
C ARG A 184 12.00 2.62 11.23
N PHE A 185 10.83 2.15 10.80
CA PHE A 185 10.09 1.14 11.57
C PHE A 185 10.81 -0.21 11.61
N SER A 186 11.53 -0.61 10.56
CA SER A 186 12.39 -1.80 10.57
C SER A 186 13.44 -1.77 11.69
N ASP A 187 13.99 -0.59 12.01
CA ASP A 187 14.93 -0.42 13.12
C ASP A 187 14.22 -0.58 14.49
N CYS A 188 12.99 -0.05 14.63
CA CYS A 188 12.16 -0.24 15.82
C CYS A 188 11.81 -1.71 16.05
N VAL A 189 11.40 -2.42 14.99
CA VAL A 189 11.03 -3.84 15.09
C VAL A 189 12.25 -4.71 15.42
N THR A 190 13.41 -4.38 14.87
CA THR A 190 14.68 -5.03 15.25
C THR A 190 15.02 -4.80 16.73
N ALA A 191 14.86 -3.56 17.23
CA ALA A 191 15.07 -3.24 18.63
C ALA A 191 14.09 -3.99 19.55
N LEU A 192 12.82 -4.15 19.14
CA LEU A 192 11.83 -4.95 19.86
C LEU A 192 12.22 -6.43 19.92
N ALA A 193 12.64 -7.00 18.79
CA ALA A 193 13.06 -8.39 18.71
C ALA A 193 14.29 -8.67 19.59
N ASN A 194 15.20 -7.69 19.72
CA ASN A 194 16.40 -7.73 20.56
C ASN A 194 16.12 -7.38 22.03
N SER A 195 14.88 -7.09 22.40
CA SER A 195 14.49 -6.66 23.77
C SER A 195 15.12 -5.33 24.22
N GLU A 196 15.48 -4.46 23.29
CA GLU A 196 15.97 -3.10 23.56
C GLU A 196 14.81 -2.14 23.90
N VAL A 197 13.61 -2.44 23.40
CA VAL A 197 12.36 -1.76 23.67
C VAL A 197 11.25 -2.76 24.02
N ASP A 198 10.16 -2.28 24.64
CA ASP A 198 9.07 -3.14 25.09
C ASP A 198 7.98 -3.29 24.04
N ALA A 199 7.73 -2.25 23.27
CA ALA A 199 6.76 -2.25 22.18
C ALA A 199 7.18 -1.30 21.03
N VAL A 200 6.64 -1.54 19.84
CA VAL A 200 6.64 -0.58 18.73
C VAL A 200 5.21 -0.07 18.56
N THR A 201 5.05 1.23 18.38
CA THR A 201 3.75 1.83 18.09
C THR A 201 3.75 2.48 16.72
N THR A 202 2.81 2.07 15.90
CA THR A 202 2.42 2.65 14.62
C THR A 202 1.11 2.01 14.16
N ASP A 203 0.77 2.13 12.89
CA ASP A 203 -0.47 1.66 12.33
C ASP A 203 -0.52 0.13 12.25
N ASP A 204 -1.65 -0.44 12.59
CA ASP A 204 -1.90 -1.88 12.68
C ASP A 204 -1.52 -2.65 11.41
N VAL A 205 -1.80 -2.08 10.24
CA VAL A 205 -1.43 -2.68 8.95
C VAL A 205 0.09 -2.73 8.75
N ILE A 206 0.84 -1.70 9.20
CA ILE A 206 2.31 -1.67 9.17
C ILE A 206 2.85 -2.75 10.12
N LEU A 207 2.32 -2.80 11.35
CA LEU A 207 2.73 -3.76 12.35
C LEU A 207 2.47 -5.21 11.91
N ALA A 208 1.31 -5.45 11.26
CA ALA A 208 0.96 -6.77 10.73
C ALA A 208 1.94 -7.21 9.63
N GLY A 209 2.35 -6.29 8.75
CA GLY A 209 3.36 -6.56 7.73
C GLY A 209 4.67 -7.05 8.35
N PHE A 210 5.19 -6.34 9.35
CA PHE A 210 6.41 -6.74 10.05
C PHE A 210 6.26 -8.08 10.82
N ALA A 211 5.13 -8.27 11.52
CA ALA A 211 4.90 -9.50 12.28
C ALA A 211 4.85 -10.75 11.40
N ALA A 212 4.51 -10.59 10.12
CA ALA A 212 4.42 -11.66 9.14
C ALA A 212 5.77 -11.98 8.45
N GLU A 213 6.79 -11.12 8.59
CA GLU A 213 8.10 -11.40 8.00
C GLU A 213 8.71 -12.69 8.59
N PRO A 214 9.39 -13.54 7.77
CA PRO A 214 9.88 -14.84 8.20
C PRO A 214 10.75 -14.81 9.47
N GLN A 215 11.54 -13.76 9.67
CA GLN A 215 12.40 -13.61 10.84
C GLN A 215 11.62 -13.26 12.12
N TYR A 216 10.41 -12.72 12.02
CA TYR A 216 9.58 -12.28 13.15
C TYR A 216 8.32 -13.13 13.36
N GLN A 217 7.95 -13.93 12.36
CA GLN A 217 6.78 -14.82 12.42
C GLN A 217 6.86 -15.74 13.65
N GLY A 218 5.80 -15.74 14.46
CA GLY A 218 5.73 -16.50 15.71
C GLY A 218 6.54 -15.92 16.88
N LYS A 219 7.33 -14.86 16.66
CA LYS A 219 8.10 -14.16 17.71
C LYS A 219 7.46 -12.85 18.15
N LEU A 220 6.81 -12.15 17.23
CA LEU A 220 6.10 -10.89 17.47
C LEU A 220 4.60 -11.07 17.24
N LYS A 221 3.79 -10.17 17.80
CA LYS A 221 2.35 -10.10 17.62
C LYS A 221 1.86 -8.66 17.70
N VAL A 222 0.87 -8.31 16.89
CA VAL A 222 0.06 -7.09 17.06
C VAL A 222 -0.90 -7.33 18.22
N VAL A 223 -1.08 -6.33 19.09
CA VAL A 223 -1.97 -6.42 20.27
C VAL A 223 -3.43 -6.51 19.83
N GLY A 224 -3.82 -5.83 18.73
CA GLY A 224 -5.15 -5.89 18.16
C GLY A 224 -6.17 -5.01 18.90
N LYS A 225 -5.73 -3.90 19.45
CA LYS A 225 -6.57 -2.90 20.10
C LYS A 225 -6.26 -1.51 19.56
N GLY A 226 -6.67 -1.29 18.31
CA GLY A 226 -6.53 0.02 17.66
C GLY A 226 -7.12 1.15 18.50
N PHE A 227 -6.38 2.27 18.62
CA PHE A 227 -6.73 3.37 19.51
C PHE A 227 -6.77 4.75 18.85
N SER A 228 -6.61 4.83 17.54
CA SER A 228 -6.82 6.04 16.73
C SER A 228 -7.18 5.66 15.30
N ASP A 229 -7.72 6.61 14.55
CA ASP A 229 -7.94 6.46 13.10
C ASP A 229 -6.78 7.10 12.33
N GLU A 230 -6.18 6.34 11.41
CA GLU A 230 -5.10 6.78 10.54
C GLU A 230 -5.60 6.76 9.08
N ILE A 231 -6.05 7.93 8.63
CA ILE A 231 -6.66 8.10 7.31
C ILE A 231 -5.57 8.40 6.28
N TYR A 232 -5.19 7.44 5.44
CA TYR A 232 -4.12 7.62 4.47
C TYR A 232 -4.56 8.40 3.24
N GLY A 233 -3.80 9.44 2.92
CA GLY A 233 -3.93 10.21 1.70
C GLY A 233 -2.66 10.22 0.86
N VAL A 234 -2.83 10.54 -0.41
CA VAL A 234 -1.72 10.83 -1.31
C VAL A 234 -1.32 12.29 -1.11
N GLY A 235 -0.10 12.50 -0.63
CA GLY A 235 0.45 13.85 -0.44
C GLY A 235 0.77 14.51 -1.78
N VAL A 236 0.41 15.77 -1.91
CA VAL A 236 0.61 16.63 -3.09
C VAL A 236 1.19 17.97 -2.62
N LYS A 237 2.00 18.61 -3.45
CA LYS A 237 2.51 19.95 -3.15
C LYS A 237 1.37 20.92 -2.88
N LYS A 238 1.49 21.75 -1.83
CA LYS A 238 0.50 22.74 -1.43
C LYS A 238 0.10 23.64 -2.59
N GLY A 239 -1.21 23.81 -2.79
CA GLY A 239 -1.79 24.66 -3.85
C GLY A 239 -1.93 23.97 -5.20
N ASN A 240 -1.48 22.72 -5.38
CA ASN A 240 -1.64 22.00 -6.64
C ASN A 240 -2.99 21.23 -6.68
N THR A 241 -4.10 21.99 -6.61
CA THR A 241 -5.45 21.43 -6.60
C THR A 241 -5.77 20.60 -7.84
N ALA A 242 -5.26 21.01 -9.00
CA ALA A 242 -5.44 20.25 -10.24
C ALA A 242 -4.82 18.84 -10.17
N MET A 243 -3.71 18.65 -9.44
CA MET A 243 -3.14 17.32 -9.20
C MET A 243 -3.99 16.55 -8.18
N VAL A 244 -4.47 17.19 -7.12
CA VAL A 244 -5.37 16.58 -6.13
C VAL A 244 -6.63 16.02 -6.83
N ASP A 245 -7.26 16.81 -7.69
CA ASP A 245 -8.48 16.40 -8.42
C ASP A 245 -8.21 15.18 -9.31
N LYS A 246 -7.11 15.19 -10.07
CA LYS A 246 -6.73 14.06 -10.94
C LYS A 246 -6.43 12.80 -10.15
N VAL A 247 -5.72 12.92 -9.01
CA VAL A 247 -5.44 11.79 -8.13
C VAL A 247 -6.72 11.27 -7.50
N ASN A 248 -7.65 12.12 -7.08
CA ASN A 248 -8.97 11.69 -6.58
C ASN A 248 -9.75 10.87 -7.62
N VAL A 249 -9.78 11.34 -8.88
CA VAL A 249 -10.39 10.58 -9.98
C VAL A 249 -9.72 9.21 -10.14
N ALA A 250 -8.39 9.16 -10.12
CA ALA A 250 -7.63 7.91 -10.24
C ALA A 250 -7.90 6.96 -9.05
N LEU A 251 -7.95 7.47 -7.83
CA LEU A 251 -8.24 6.66 -6.63
C LEU A 251 -9.67 6.11 -6.66
N LYS A 252 -10.64 6.93 -7.12
CA LYS A 252 -12.01 6.46 -7.30
C LYS A 252 -12.07 5.30 -8.32
N GLN A 253 -11.41 5.44 -9.47
CA GLN A 253 -11.31 4.37 -10.46
C GLN A 253 -10.63 3.11 -9.90
N TYR A 254 -9.56 3.27 -9.12
CA TYR A 254 -8.82 2.18 -8.46
C TYR A 254 -9.69 1.35 -7.53
N ILE A 255 -10.61 2.00 -6.82
CA ILE A 255 -11.59 1.33 -5.96
C ILE A 255 -12.70 0.69 -6.80
N ASP A 256 -13.29 1.44 -7.73
CA ASP A 256 -14.47 1.03 -8.50
C ASP A 256 -14.19 -0.17 -9.42
N ASP A 257 -12.97 -0.28 -10.00
CA ASP A 257 -12.58 -1.39 -10.88
C ASP A 257 -12.05 -2.62 -10.11
N GLY A 258 -11.97 -2.55 -8.78
CA GLY A 258 -11.53 -3.64 -7.90
C GLY A 258 -10.03 -3.80 -7.78
N SER A 259 -9.22 -2.98 -8.45
CA SER A 259 -7.74 -3.03 -8.37
C SER A 259 -7.24 -2.76 -6.95
N TRP A 260 -7.90 -1.87 -6.21
CA TRP A 260 -7.65 -1.59 -4.80
C TRP A 260 -7.73 -2.87 -3.93
N ARG A 261 -8.83 -3.59 -4.04
CA ARG A 261 -9.04 -4.84 -3.29
C ARG A 261 -8.04 -5.91 -3.71
N LYS A 262 -7.79 -6.04 -5.01
CA LYS A 262 -6.83 -7.00 -5.54
C LYS A 262 -5.41 -6.75 -5.02
N SER A 263 -4.98 -5.49 -4.95
CA SER A 263 -3.67 -5.13 -4.42
C SER A 263 -3.55 -5.46 -2.92
N LEU A 264 -4.57 -5.14 -2.12
CA LEU A 264 -4.59 -5.49 -0.70
C LEU A 264 -4.60 -7.01 -0.47
N ASP A 265 -5.36 -7.76 -1.28
CA ASP A 265 -5.38 -9.22 -1.20
C ASP A 265 -4.02 -9.84 -1.52
N ALA A 266 -3.27 -9.24 -2.45
CA ALA A 266 -1.94 -9.71 -2.83
C ALA A 266 -0.85 -9.33 -1.82
N ASN A 267 -0.89 -8.11 -1.29
CA ASN A 267 0.22 -7.55 -0.52
C ASN A 267 -0.01 -7.57 1.00
N VAL A 268 -1.25 -7.35 1.45
CA VAL A 268 -1.56 -7.15 2.87
C VAL A 268 -2.20 -8.40 3.49
N ARG A 269 -3.14 -9.05 2.80
CA ARG A 269 -3.81 -10.27 3.31
C ARG A 269 -2.84 -11.38 3.77
N PRO A 270 -1.69 -11.63 3.13
CA PRO A 270 -0.75 -12.65 3.60
C PRO A 270 -0.22 -12.43 5.02
N SER A 271 -0.27 -11.18 5.54
CA SER A 271 0.08 -10.86 6.93
C SER A 271 -0.98 -11.33 7.95
N GLY A 272 -2.15 -11.78 7.49
CA GLY A 272 -3.30 -12.07 8.36
C GLY A 272 -4.12 -10.84 8.74
N TYR A 273 -3.79 -9.67 8.22
CA TYR A 273 -4.54 -8.44 8.46
C TYR A 273 -5.94 -8.50 7.84
N SER A 274 -6.94 -8.07 8.60
CA SER A 274 -8.32 -7.97 8.13
C SER A 274 -8.48 -6.72 7.28
N ILE A 275 -8.63 -6.90 5.97
CA ILE A 275 -8.77 -5.79 5.03
C ILE A 275 -10.13 -5.10 5.25
N PRO A 276 -10.15 -3.79 5.54
CA PRO A 276 -11.39 -3.03 5.72
C PRO A 276 -12.17 -2.86 4.42
N ASP A 277 -13.34 -2.25 4.51
CA ASP A 277 -14.04 -1.74 3.35
C ASP A 277 -13.30 -0.53 2.73
N PRO A 278 -13.44 -0.30 1.42
CA PRO A 278 -12.79 0.84 0.79
C PRO A 278 -13.31 2.16 1.34
N PRO A 279 -12.43 3.15 1.55
CA PRO A 279 -12.85 4.47 1.99
C PRO A 279 -13.59 5.22 0.87
N THR A 280 -14.39 6.21 1.27
CA THR A 280 -14.98 7.15 0.31
C THR A 280 -13.96 8.22 -0.07
N VAL A 281 -13.52 8.20 -1.33
CA VAL A 281 -12.61 9.23 -1.86
C VAL A 281 -13.35 10.58 -1.95
N ALA A 282 -12.67 11.67 -1.57
CA ALA A 282 -13.23 13.01 -1.69
C ALA A 282 -13.64 13.29 -3.15
N SER A 283 -14.77 13.98 -3.32
CA SER A 283 -15.18 14.45 -4.65
C SER A 283 -14.17 15.48 -5.18
N ALA A 284 -13.83 15.35 -6.46
CA ALA A 284 -13.02 16.34 -7.17
C ALA A 284 -13.77 17.66 -7.35
#